data_56b45d1b11ee52e8525b7e501ccfb3f5
#
_entry.id   56b45d1b11ee52e8525b7e501ccfb3f5
#
_cell.length_a   1.000
_cell.length_b   1.000
_cell.length_c   1.000
_cell.angle_alpha   90.00
_cell.angle_beta   90.00
_cell.angle_gamma   90.00
#
_symmetry.space_group_name_H-M   'P 1'
#
loop_
_entity.id
_entity.type
_entity.pdbx_description
1 polymer ?
#
loop_
_entity_poly.entity_id
_entity_poly.type
_entity_poly.pdbx_seq_one_letter_code
_entity_poly.pdbx_strand_id
1 'polypeptide(L)'
;MLERDVMGKDNEILRLMQYLQNEGIQMTVDFVKDVQKLVQTDVETFALQFFKDFSRKDFENYNRFEKLKLTKQQKASIDGNILWRYEYRNTSNFRCIFIVEKAYNSNIPILLCAFNENGGKKRGDNSYNHNIKRAIDIIKKNSS
;
A
#
# COMPACT_ATOMS: atom_id res chain seq x y z
N MET A 1 -25.58 -17.61 4.31
CA MET A 1 -24.46 -18.10 3.50
C MET A 1 -23.65 -17.00 2.88
N LEU A 2 -24.31 -15.98 2.32
CA LEU A 2 -23.60 -14.80 1.79
C LEU A 2 -22.79 -14.06 2.87
N GLU A 3 -23.34 -13.99 4.07
CA GLU A 3 -22.64 -13.34 5.20
C GLU A 3 -21.36 -14.08 5.61
N ARG A 4 -21.38 -15.42 5.55
CA ARG A 4 -20.20 -16.22 5.85
C ARG A 4 -19.07 -15.99 4.86
N ASP A 5 -19.40 -15.86 3.57
CA ASP A 5 -18.39 -15.65 2.53
C ASP A 5 -17.77 -14.28 2.65
N VAL A 6 -18.56 -13.25 2.94
CA VAL A 6 -18.06 -11.90 3.17
C VAL A 6 -17.19 -11.86 4.43
N MET A 7 -17.63 -12.49 5.50
CA MET A 7 -16.86 -12.56 6.74
C MET A 7 -15.59 -13.38 6.57
N GLY A 8 -15.64 -14.45 5.74
CA GLY A 8 -14.48 -15.27 5.43
C GLY A 8 -13.39 -14.49 4.69
N LYS A 9 -13.78 -13.68 3.71
CA LYS A 9 -12.86 -12.80 2.97
C LYS A 9 -12.20 -11.79 3.89
N ASP A 10 -12.99 -11.12 4.71
CA ASP A 10 -12.47 -10.12 5.64
C ASP A 10 -11.51 -10.76 6.63
N ASN A 11 -11.80 -11.97 7.09
CA ASN A 11 -10.92 -12.71 7.98
C ASN A 11 -9.61 -13.07 7.32
N GLU A 12 -9.64 -13.47 6.04
CA GLU A 12 -8.44 -13.80 5.29
C GLU A 12 -7.55 -12.55 5.11
N ILE A 13 -8.16 -11.42 4.79
CA ILE A 13 -7.45 -10.16 4.66
C ILE A 13 -6.84 -9.75 6.00
N LEU A 14 -7.61 -9.86 7.10
CA LEU A 14 -7.12 -9.51 8.42
C LEU A 14 -5.96 -10.42 8.85
N ARG A 15 -6.00 -11.69 8.50
CA ARG A 15 -4.89 -12.61 8.76
C ARG A 15 -3.64 -12.21 7.99
N LEU A 16 -3.80 -11.80 6.72
CA LEU A 16 -2.69 -11.29 5.93
C LEU A 16 -2.09 -10.06 6.60
N MET A 17 -2.94 -9.11 7.01
CA MET A 17 -2.47 -7.89 7.67
C MET A 17 -1.71 -8.23 8.95
N GLN A 18 -2.22 -9.14 9.74
CA GLN A 18 -1.56 -9.60 10.97
C GLN A 18 -0.21 -10.24 10.68
N TYR A 19 -0.16 -11.06 9.64
CA TYR A 19 1.07 -11.72 9.24
C TYR A 19 2.13 -10.70 8.80
N LEU A 20 1.73 -9.71 7.99
CA LEU A 20 2.64 -8.65 7.54
C LEU A 20 3.17 -7.84 8.73
N GLN A 21 2.31 -7.54 9.70
CA GLN A 21 2.73 -6.82 10.90
C GLN A 21 3.75 -7.62 11.71
N ASN A 22 3.55 -8.92 11.82
CA ASN A 22 4.50 -9.81 12.52
C ASN A 22 5.85 -9.85 11.82
N GLU A 23 5.88 -9.64 10.50
CA GLU A 23 7.11 -9.59 9.71
C GLU A 23 7.73 -8.18 9.67
N GLY A 24 7.22 -7.25 10.44
CA GLY A 24 7.78 -5.91 10.54
C GLY A 24 7.29 -4.92 9.51
N ILE A 25 6.17 -5.23 8.83
CA ILE A 25 5.53 -4.32 7.89
C ILE A 25 4.40 -3.62 8.62
N GLN A 26 4.43 -2.30 8.66
CA GLN A 26 3.39 -1.50 9.30
C GLN A 26 2.39 -1.01 8.28
N MET A 27 1.20 -0.67 8.73
CA MET A 27 0.15 -0.20 7.84
C MET A 27 -0.85 0.67 8.58
N THR A 28 -1.47 1.58 7.84
CA THR A 28 -2.51 2.45 8.37
C THR A 28 -3.87 1.77 8.30
N VAL A 29 -4.83 2.29 9.06
CA VAL A 29 -6.22 1.85 8.98
C VAL A 29 -6.77 2.09 7.57
N ASP A 30 -6.36 3.21 6.94
CA ASP A 30 -6.76 3.53 5.57
C ASP A 30 -6.34 2.44 4.60
N PHE A 31 -5.10 1.96 4.73
CA PHE A 31 -4.60 0.88 3.87
C PHE A 31 -5.44 -0.40 4.06
N VAL A 32 -5.70 -0.79 5.29
CA VAL A 32 -6.49 -2.01 5.58
C VAL A 32 -7.89 -1.91 4.96
N LYS A 33 -8.54 -0.76 5.13
CA LYS A 33 -9.87 -0.53 4.54
C LYS A 33 -9.83 -0.58 3.02
N ASP A 34 -8.79 0.00 2.42
CA ASP A 34 -8.62 -0.03 0.96
C ASP A 34 -8.48 -1.47 0.46
N VAL A 35 -7.66 -2.29 1.11
CA VAL A 35 -7.47 -3.69 0.71
C VAL A 35 -8.77 -4.46 0.82
N GLN A 36 -9.51 -4.28 1.91
CA GLN A 36 -10.80 -4.95 2.09
C GLN A 36 -11.80 -4.59 0.98
N LYS A 37 -11.75 -3.37 0.50
CA LYS A 37 -12.61 -2.90 -0.56
C LYS A 37 -12.15 -3.37 -1.94
N LEU A 38 -10.85 -3.37 -2.19
CA LEU A 38 -10.29 -3.61 -3.53
C LEU A 38 -10.08 -5.09 -3.84
N VAL A 39 -9.71 -5.89 -2.85
CA VAL A 39 -9.39 -7.30 -3.05
C VAL A 39 -10.63 -8.13 -2.74
N GLN A 40 -11.42 -8.39 -3.78
CA GLN A 40 -12.70 -9.08 -3.67
C GLN A 40 -12.64 -10.53 -4.10
N THR A 41 -11.68 -10.89 -4.96
CA THR A 41 -11.50 -12.23 -5.50
C THR A 41 -10.04 -12.64 -5.40
N ASP A 42 -9.78 -13.94 -5.41
CA ASP A 42 -8.43 -14.49 -5.38
C ASP A 42 -7.59 -13.92 -4.23
N VAL A 43 -8.20 -13.78 -3.07
CA VAL A 43 -7.57 -13.18 -1.89
C VAL A 43 -6.30 -13.93 -1.52
N GLU A 44 -6.33 -15.25 -1.56
CA GLU A 44 -5.16 -16.06 -1.20
C GLU A 44 -3.99 -15.82 -2.16
N THR A 45 -4.27 -15.82 -3.46
CA THR A 45 -3.24 -15.55 -4.48
C THR A 45 -2.64 -14.16 -4.31
N PHE A 46 -3.50 -13.17 -4.09
CA PHE A 46 -3.06 -11.80 -3.81
C PHE A 46 -2.18 -11.76 -2.56
N ALA A 47 -2.63 -12.39 -1.48
CA ALA A 47 -1.93 -12.38 -0.20
C ALA A 47 -0.53 -12.96 -0.33
N LEU A 48 -0.39 -14.11 -1.00
CA LEU A 48 0.89 -14.76 -1.19
C LEU A 48 1.85 -13.90 -2.00
N GLN A 49 1.38 -13.33 -3.11
CA GLN A 49 2.22 -12.51 -3.98
C GLN A 49 2.63 -11.22 -3.29
N PHE A 50 1.68 -10.55 -2.62
CA PHE A 50 1.94 -9.31 -1.91
C PHE A 50 2.96 -9.53 -0.79
N PHE A 51 2.75 -10.57 0.01
CA PHE A 51 3.69 -10.92 1.07
C PHE A 51 5.08 -11.20 0.52
N LYS A 52 5.16 -12.00 -0.53
CA LYS A 52 6.42 -12.36 -1.16
C LYS A 52 7.17 -11.11 -1.63
N ASP A 53 6.46 -10.18 -2.25
CA ASP A 53 7.07 -8.96 -2.76
C ASP A 53 7.60 -8.08 -1.64
N PHE A 54 6.81 -7.84 -0.60
CA PHE A 54 7.21 -6.95 0.49
C PHE A 54 8.25 -7.57 1.43
N SER A 55 8.29 -8.89 1.55
CA SER A 55 9.27 -9.54 2.40
C SER A 55 10.70 -9.47 1.85
N ARG A 56 10.86 -9.12 0.57
CA ARG A 56 12.19 -8.92 -0.03
C ARG A 56 12.94 -7.76 0.63
N LYS A 57 12.24 -6.70 1.01
CA LYS A 57 12.79 -5.48 1.63
C LYS A 57 13.88 -4.78 0.79
N ASP A 58 14.02 -5.17 -0.46
CA ASP A 58 14.97 -4.59 -1.39
C ASP A 58 14.19 -3.72 -2.40
N PHE A 59 13.74 -2.57 -1.91
CA PHE A 59 12.83 -1.72 -2.67
C PHE A 59 13.50 -1.02 -3.85
N GLU A 60 14.81 -0.83 -3.82
CA GLU A 60 15.52 -0.10 -4.87
C GLU A 60 15.83 -0.96 -6.09
N ASN A 61 15.90 -2.27 -5.93
CA ASN A 61 16.33 -3.18 -7.01
C ASN A 61 15.22 -4.06 -7.56
N TYR A 62 13.99 -3.83 -7.14
CA TYR A 62 12.87 -4.63 -7.62
C TYR A 62 11.90 -3.73 -8.37
N ASN A 63 11.64 -4.05 -9.65
CA ASN A 63 10.88 -3.19 -10.55
C ASN A 63 9.40 -2.99 -10.19
N ARG A 64 8.89 -3.73 -9.23
CA ARG A 64 7.53 -3.51 -8.71
C ARG A 64 7.46 -2.33 -7.74
N PHE A 65 8.61 -1.86 -7.27
CA PHE A 65 8.72 -0.73 -6.36
C PHE A 65 9.40 0.43 -7.08
N GLU A 66 8.88 1.61 -6.91
CA GLU A 66 9.48 2.81 -7.51
C GLU A 66 9.20 4.03 -6.65
N LYS A 67 10.18 4.92 -6.57
CA LYS A 67 10.02 6.19 -5.89
C LYS A 67 9.11 7.09 -6.72
N LEU A 68 8.13 7.72 -6.05
CA LEU A 68 7.23 8.65 -6.71
C LEU A 68 7.90 10.02 -6.83
N LYS A 69 7.67 10.69 -7.95
CA LYS A 69 8.12 12.07 -8.16
C LYS A 69 7.13 13.02 -7.52
N LEU A 70 7.62 13.80 -6.57
CA LEU A 70 6.80 14.77 -5.85
C LEU A 70 7.25 16.19 -6.21
N THR A 71 6.31 17.12 -6.13
CA THR A 71 6.65 18.55 -6.24
C THR A 71 7.44 18.99 -5.01
N LYS A 72 8.11 20.14 -5.11
CA LYS A 72 8.82 20.71 -3.96
C LYS A 72 7.89 20.95 -2.78
N GLN A 73 6.68 21.42 -3.08
CA GLN A 73 5.67 21.69 -2.07
C GLN A 73 5.22 20.41 -1.36
N GLN A 74 5.02 19.34 -2.14
CA GLN A 74 4.65 18.05 -1.58
C GLN A 74 5.77 17.48 -0.69
N LYS A 75 7.02 17.56 -1.14
CA LYS A 75 8.18 17.10 -0.36
C LYS A 75 8.30 17.86 0.96
N ALA A 76 8.11 19.17 0.92
CA ALA A 76 8.16 20.00 2.12
C ALA A 76 7.06 19.63 3.11
N SER A 77 5.89 19.29 2.62
CA SER A 77 4.74 18.97 3.48
C SER A 77 4.90 17.66 4.25
N ILE A 78 5.82 16.80 3.84
CA ILE A 78 6.07 15.50 4.51
C ILE A 78 7.50 15.40 5.04
N ASP A 79 8.12 16.55 5.32
CA ASP A 79 9.45 16.63 5.95
C ASP A 79 10.53 15.83 5.22
N GLY A 80 10.47 15.82 3.88
CA GLY A 80 11.45 15.14 3.05
C GLY A 80 11.32 13.63 2.97
N ASN A 81 10.25 13.06 3.54
CA ASN A 81 9.99 11.64 3.36
C ASN A 81 9.81 11.30 1.89
N ILE A 82 10.23 10.12 1.52
CA ILE A 82 10.09 9.63 0.14
C ILE A 82 8.88 8.74 0.07
N LEU A 83 7.99 9.03 -0.88
CA LEU A 83 6.87 8.14 -1.18
C LEU A 83 7.29 7.13 -2.23
N TRP A 84 6.93 5.90 -1.97
CA TRP A 84 7.16 4.77 -2.87
C TRP A 84 5.82 4.26 -3.37
N ARG A 85 5.82 3.70 -4.59
CA ARG A 85 4.69 2.93 -5.09
C ARG A 85 5.05 1.47 -5.25
N TYR A 86 4.06 0.61 -5.04
CA TYR A 86 4.13 -0.81 -5.35
C TYR A 86 3.08 -1.12 -6.42
N GLU A 87 3.48 -1.85 -7.45
CA GLU A 87 2.58 -2.33 -8.49
C GLU A 87 2.40 -3.84 -8.38
N TYR A 88 1.17 -4.25 -8.09
CA TYR A 88 0.80 -5.64 -8.18
C TYR A 88 0.55 -5.97 -9.65
N ARG A 89 1.34 -6.86 -10.22
CA ARG A 89 1.32 -7.09 -11.67
C ARG A 89 0.71 -8.43 -12.08
N ASN A 90 -0.23 -8.93 -11.34
CA ASN A 90 -0.82 -10.21 -11.68
C ASN A 90 -2.04 -10.03 -12.58
N THR A 91 -3.22 -9.78 -12.01
CA THR A 91 -4.46 -9.67 -12.78
C THR A 91 -5.20 -8.38 -12.52
N SER A 92 -4.71 -7.54 -11.63
CA SER A 92 -5.38 -6.30 -11.26
C SER A 92 -4.43 -5.13 -11.33
N ASN A 93 -5.00 -3.94 -11.35
CA ASN A 93 -4.23 -2.70 -11.33
C ASN A 93 -3.99 -2.21 -9.91
N PHE A 94 -3.90 -3.11 -8.96
CA PHE A 94 -3.68 -2.76 -7.56
C PHE A 94 -2.34 -2.05 -7.39
N ARG A 95 -2.40 -0.91 -6.73
CA ARG A 95 -1.24 -0.08 -6.42
C ARG A 95 -1.26 0.25 -4.94
N CYS A 96 -0.09 0.35 -4.34
CA CYS A 96 0.06 0.73 -2.95
C CYS A 96 1.07 1.87 -2.84
N ILE A 97 0.78 2.86 -2.01
CA ILE A 97 1.72 3.94 -1.70
C ILE A 97 2.21 3.73 -0.27
N PHE A 98 3.52 3.78 -0.08
CA PHE A 98 4.13 3.52 1.21
C PHE A 98 5.38 4.38 1.41
N ILE A 99 5.81 4.49 2.66
CA ILE A 99 7.10 5.06 3.03
C ILE A 99 7.94 3.97 3.67
N VAL A 100 9.25 4.20 3.70
CA VAL A 100 10.18 3.27 4.34
C VAL A 100 10.84 4.02 5.50
N GLU A 101 10.66 3.51 6.70
CA GLU A 101 11.30 4.04 7.88
C GLU A 101 12.54 3.22 8.18
N LYS A 102 13.66 3.90 8.37
CA LYS A 102 14.91 3.24 8.73
C LYS A 102 15.02 3.20 10.25
N ALA A 103 14.98 1.99 10.81
CA ALA A 103 15.13 1.79 12.24
C ALA A 103 16.22 0.76 12.47
N TYR A 104 17.29 1.16 13.14
CA TYR A 104 18.48 0.32 13.36
C TYR A 104 19.06 -0.16 12.03
N ASN A 105 19.07 -1.45 11.79
CA ASN A 105 19.62 -2.02 10.55
C ASN A 105 18.55 -2.56 9.64
N SER A 106 17.29 -2.17 9.84
CA SER A 106 16.20 -2.67 9.03
C SER A 106 15.38 -1.54 8.40
N ASN A 107 14.85 -1.82 7.23
CA ASN A 107 13.93 -0.95 6.53
C ASN A 107 12.51 -1.42 6.84
N ILE A 108 11.71 -0.56 7.44
CA ILE A 108 10.33 -0.89 7.82
C ILE A 108 9.39 -0.16 6.86
N PRO A 109 8.71 -0.88 5.98
CA PRO A 109 7.70 -0.24 5.14
C PRO A 109 6.45 0.07 5.95
N ILE A 110 5.90 1.26 5.72
CA ILE A 110 4.63 1.69 6.31
C ILE A 110 3.66 1.91 5.15
N LEU A 111 2.70 1.01 5.02
CA LEU A 111 1.73 1.03 3.94
C LEU A 111 0.66 2.07 4.25
N LEU A 112 0.52 3.08 3.38
CA LEU A 112 -0.33 4.24 3.65
C LEU A 112 -1.72 4.09 3.06
N CYS A 113 -1.82 3.74 1.79
CA CYS A 113 -3.09 3.59 1.10
C CYS A 113 -2.92 2.72 -0.15
N ALA A 114 -4.04 2.27 -0.70
CA ALA A 114 -4.05 1.45 -1.90
C ALA A 114 -5.20 1.86 -2.81
N PHE A 115 -5.06 1.56 -4.09
CA PHE A 115 -6.07 1.90 -5.09
C PHE A 115 -5.87 1.03 -6.34
N ASN A 116 -6.90 0.95 -7.18
CA ASN A 116 -6.79 0.33 -8.50
C ASN A 116 -6.61 1.44 -9.53
N GLU A 117 -5.47 1.43 -10.21
CA GLU A 117 -5.17 2.44 -11.21
C GLU A 117 -6.08 2.31 -12.44
N ASN A 118 -6.55 3.45 -12.96
CA ASN A 118 -7.47 3.50 -14.08
C ASN A 118 -6.76 3.44 -15.45
N GLY A 119 -5.95 2.40 -15.69
CA GLY A 119 -5.41 2.14 -17.03
C GLY A 119 -4.85 3.35 -17.78
N GLY A 120 -4.08 4.20 -17.12
CA GLY A 120 -3.48 5.38 -17.73
C GLY A 120 -4.34 6.64 -17.68
N LYS A 121 -5.56 6.57 -17.21
CA LYS A 121 -6.38 7.76 -17.02
C LYS A 121 -5.90 8.52 -15.78
N LYS A 122 -5.54 9.79 -15.98
CA LYS A 122 -4.94 10.61 -14.94
C LYS A 122 -5.95 11.35 -14.06
N ARG A 123 -7.21 10.97 -14.12
CA ARG A 123 -8.30 11.68 -13.42
C ARG A 123 -9.07 10.74 -12.50
N GLY A 124 -9.61 11.31 -11.43
CA GLY A 124 -10.51 10.62 -10.52
C GLY A 124 -9.81 9.95 -9.36
N ASP A 125 -10.60 9.29 -8.56
CA ASP A 125 -10.17 8.71 -7.28
C ASP A 125 -9.16 7.58 -7.41
N ASN A 126 -9.05 6.99 -8.61
CA ASN A 126 -8.14 5.89 -8.89
C ASN A 126 -6.87 6.36 -9.61
N SER A 127 -6.55 7.64 -9.56
CA SER A 127 -5.32 8.18 -10.15
C SER A 127 -4.20 8.24 -9.12
N TYR A 128 -2.96 8.25 -9.59
CA TYR A 128 -1.81 8.48 -8.72
C TYR A 128 -1.87 9.86 -8.07
N ASN A 129 -2.24 10.89 -8.82
CA ASN A 129 -2.30 12.25 -8.27
C ASN A 129 -3.22 12.34 -7.07
N HIS A 130 -4.41 11.76 -7.18
CA HIS A 130 -5.38 11.74 -6.09
C HIS A 130 -4.83 10.97 -4.89
N ASN A 131 -4.24 9.82 -5.12
CA ASN A 131 -3.79 8.94 -4.05
C ASN A 131 -2.47 9.41 -3.41
N ILE A 132 -1.63 10.13 -4.14
CA ILE A 132 -0.48 10.81 -3.55
C ILE A 132 -0.96 11.86 -2.53
N LYS A 133 -2.00 12.63 -2.88
CA LYS A 133 -2.59 13.58 -1.93
C LYS A 133 -3.13 12.90 -0.69
N ARG A 134 -3.83 11.77 -0.87
CA ARG A 134 -4.32 10.96 0.25
C ARG A 134 -3.16 10.52 1.15
N ALA A 135 -2.10 10.01 0.56
CA ALA A 135 -0.93 9.53 1.31
C ALA A 135 -0.29 10.65 2.10
N ILE A 136 -0.15 11.83 1.50
CA ILE A 136 0.39 13.01 2.20
C ILE A 136 -0.50 13.39 3.38
N ASP A 137 -1.81 13.41 3.18
CA ASP A 137 -2.76 13.74 4.26
C ASP A 137 -2.65 12.73 5.41
N ILE A 138 -2.49 11.45 5.08
CA ILE A 138 -2.32 10.41 6.10
C ILE A 138 -1.04 10.63 6.90
N ILE A 139 0.06 10.97 6.25
CA ILE A 139 1.33 11.26 6.92
C ILE A 139 1.17 12.46 7.86
N LYS A 140 0.57 13.54 7.40
CA LYS A 140 0.34 14.74 8.20
C LYS A 140 -0.53 14.45 9.42
N LYS A 141 -1.58 13.69 9.22
CA LYS A 141 -2.53 13.33 10.28
C LYS A 141 -1.87 12.53 11.39
N ASN A 142 -0.94 11.65 11.02
CA ASN A 142 -0.24 10.78 11.97
C ASN A 142 0.98 11.45 12.61
N SER A 143 1.40 12.60 12.10
CA SER A 143 2.57 13.34 12.60
C SER A 143 2.24 14.38 13.68
N SER A 144 0.98 14.64 13.90
CA SER A 144 0.57 15.68 14.86
C SER A 144 0.42 15.17 16.29
#